data_33e355a2e42047f85453dd4d34005851
#
_entry.id   33e355a2e42047f85453dd4d34005851
#
_cell.length_a   1.000
_cell.length_b   1.000
_cell.length_c   1.000
_cell.angle_alpha   90.00
_cell.angle_beta   90.00
_cell.angle_gamma   90.00
#
_symmetry.space_group_name_H-M   'P 1'
#
loop_
_entity.id
_entity.type
_entity.pdbx_description
1 polymer ?
#
loop_
_entity_poly.entity_id
_entity_poly.type
_entity_poly.pdbx_seq_one_letter_code
_entity_poly.pdbx_strand_id
1 'polypeptide(L)'
;MLHHIFQKLLLPAVLAGTMLADTVAPAVSLAAQAATQPDSYHDDWLHVNDNAEIVDKDGNPVWITGCNWFGYNVGSQVFDGVWSQNMHDMLRQIADHGFNFLRIPMSTEILLQWKNGDPDPATPKVNQYTNPELTEEGIEGGTIKYSFDIWNMAVKWCRELGIKIMIDIHSAETASAGHQISLWYTDKFSTEDWCDALAWFADYYKDDDTILAIDLKNEPHGTADVKDQMAKWDDSTDPTNWKYAAETCAARVLEKNPELLVMVEGTEVYPKEGYDWTAPRIDYTTMTEYYYGTWWGGNFRGAKKYPIDLGKYQSQLVYSPHDYGPLVWEQKWFYDGFTQETLLKDCWYDNWFFLQDEGVAPLLMGEWGGFMDGGKNEQWMTYLRDFMIENRIHHTFWCFNENSGDTGGLVYDNFGKWDEEKYALVKPALWQDDNGKFISLDHTIALGANGISLSDYYGSGNSSTTAPDSKIIAGDVNSDKLVNGVDLTLMRQNITKWQSTEDVLTASPQDTNGNGVFSVADIVLLTQYLLGKDVTLKSYTS
;
A
#
# COMPACT_ATOMS: atom_id res chain seq x y z
N MET A 1 15.91 19.05 66.76
CA MET A 1 15.33 19.82 67.92
C MET A 1 13.86 19.95 67.66
N LEU A 2 13.13 19.20 68.44
CA LEU A 2 11.92 19.52 69.22
C LEU A 2 10.71 19.95 68.35
N HIS A 3 9.77 19.14 68.28
CA HIS A 3 8.75 18.67 69.22
C HIS A 3 7.45 19.46 69.18
N HIS A 4 6.40 18.74 68.90
CA HIS A 4 5.14 18.52 69.67
C HIS A 4 4.00 19.52 69.33
N ILE A 5 2.71 19.25 69.39
CA ILE A 5 1.87 18.17 69.99
C ILE A 5 0.43 18.37 69.48
N PHE A 6 -0.27 17.26 69.21
CA PHE A 6 -1.69 16.90 69.45
C PHE A 6 -2.74 17.99 69.79
N GLN A 7 -3.90 17.91 69.18
CA GLN A 7 -5.08 17.42 69.94
C GLN A 7 -6.28 17.06 69.05
N LYS A 8 -6.88 15.95 69.42
CA LYS A 8 -8.16 15.39 68.96
C LYS A 8 -9.33 16.17 69.58
N LEU A 9 -10.46 16.20 68.84
CA LEU A 9 -11.77 16.24 69.47
C LEU A 9 -12.80 15.47 68.61
N LEU A 10 -13.53 14.63 69.31
CA LEU A 10 -14.52 13.67 68.85
C LEU A 10 -15.95 14.23 68.99
N LEU A 11 -16.80 13.97 67.94
CA LEU A 11 -18.22 13.53 67.95
C LEU A 11 -19.32 14.57 68.38
N PRO A 12 -20.62 14.34 67.96
CA PRO A 12 -21.25 13.12 67.48
C PRO A 12 -22.12 13.25 66.20
N ALA A 13 -22.50 12.07 65.70
CA ALA A 13 -23.37 11.79 64.58
C ALA A 13 -24.83 12.22 64.77
N VAL A 14 -25.45 12.66 63.69
CA VAL A 14 -26.92 12.61 63.52
C VAL A 14 -27.18 11.93 62.19
N LEU A 15 -27.84 10.77 62.26
CA LEU A 15 -28.43 10.11 61.10
C LEU A 15 -29.61 10.93 60.58
N ALA A 16 -29.55 11.31 59.30
CA ALA A 16 -30.74 11.60 58.52
C ALA A 16 -30.61 10.86 57.19
N GLY A 17 -31.36 9.79 57.04
CA GLY A 17 -31.47 9.06 55.79
C GLY A 17 -32.22 9.89 54.77
N THR A 18 -31.56 10.12 53.63
CA THR A 18 -32.24 10.51 52.38
C THR A 18 -31.90 9.45 51.34
N MET A 19 -32.93 8.72 50.91
CA MET A 19 -32.82 7.87 49.72
C MET A 19 -32.50 8.75 48.54
N LEU A 20 -31.27 8.63 48.01
CA LEU A 20 -30.95 9.07 46.67
C LEU A 20 -31.34 7.93 45.72
N ALA A 21 -32.37 8.17 44.94
CA ALA A 21 -32.71 7.35 43.79
C ALA A 21 -31.54 7.45 42.80
N ASP A 22 -30.85 6.34 42.57
CA ASP A 22 -29.93 6.16 41.45
C ASP A 22 -30.71 6.35 40.14
N THR A 23 -30.67 7.54 39.58
CA THR A 23 -30.99 7.73 38.17
C THR A 23 -29.75 7.28 37.39
N VAL A 24 -29.73 6.00 37.01
CA VAL A 24 -28.87 5.51 35.94
C VAL A 24 -29.32 6.28 34.67
N ALA A 25 -28.55 7.27 34.29
CA ALA A 25 -28.65 7.85 32.96
C ALA A 25 -28.40 6.71 31.95
N PRO A 26 -29.28 6.51 30.97
CA PRO A 26 -28.98 5.56 29.93
C PRO A 26 -27.70 6.03 29.23
N ALA A 27 -26.71 5.14 29.15
CA ALA A 27 -25.58 5.32 28.24
C ALA A 27 -26.22 5.51 26.85
N VAL A 28 -26.13 6.72 26.32
CA VAL A 28 -26.44 6.98 24.93
C VAL A 28 -25.32 6.32 24.16
N SER A 29 -25.58 5.12 23.67
CA SER A 29 -24.76 4.55 22.62
C SER A 29 -24.90 5.54 21.45
N LEU A 30 -23.85 6.27 21.14
CA LEU A 30 -23.70 6.91 19.85
C LEU A 30 -23.58 5.78 18.83
N ALA A 31 -24.74 5.28 18.37
CA ALA A 31 -24.77 4.55 17.13
C ALA A 31 -24.31 5.57 16.07
N ALA A 32 -23.12 5.36 15.53
CA ALA A 32 -22.70 6.06 14.34
C ALA A 32 -23.81 5.88 13.31
N GLN A 33 -24.44 6.98 12.90
CA GLN A 33 -25.36 6.98 11.79
C GLN A 33 -24.51 6.67 10.57
N ALA A 34 -24.62 5.44 10.04
CA ALA A 34 -24.10 5.13 8.72
C ALA A 34 -24.59 6.24 7.77
N ALA A 35 -23.67 6.88 7.08
CA ALA A 35 -24.01 7.86 6.09
C ALA A 35 -24.96 7.18 5.09
N THR A 36 -26.15 7.72 4.88
CA THR A 36 -27.08 7.18 3.89
C THR A 36 -26.40 7.31 2.52
N GLN A 37 -26.13 6.18 1.90
CA GLN A 37 -25.57 6.08 0.55
C GLN A 37 -26.50 6.82 -0.45
N PRO A 38 -26.00 7.52 -1.45
CA PRO A 38 -26.83 8.15 -2.47
C PRO A 38 -27.61 7.11 -3.27
N ASP A 39 -28.80 7.50 -3.79
CA ASP A 39 -29.69 6.63 -4.59
C ASP A 39 -29.07 6.07 -5.90
N SER A 40 -27.82 6.46 -6.23
CA SER A 40 -27.03 6.02 -7.39
C SER A 40 -25.72 5.33 -6.97
N TYR A 41 -25.71 4.70 -5.79
CA TYR A 41 -24.54 4.00 -5.29
C TYR A 41 -24.13 2.85 -6.23
N HIS A 42 -22.89 2.87 -6.65
CA HIS A 42 -22.23 1.73 -7.28
C HIS A 42 -21.32 1.07 -6.24
N ASP A 43 -21.27 -0.24 -6.26
CA ASP A 43 -20.40 -1.02 -5.39
C ASP A 43 -18.98 -1.00 -5.97
N ASP A 44 -18.11 -0.19 -5.36
CA ASP A 44 -16.73 0.04 -5.83
C ASP A 44 -15.69 -0.88 -5.17
N TRP A 45 -16.13 -1.92 -4.44
CA TRP A 45 -15.22 -2.91 -3.89
C TRP A 45 -14.40 -3.60 -4.97
N LEU A 46 -13.14 -3.86 -4.64
CA LEU A 46 -12.17 -4.46 -5.56
C LEU A 46 -11.84 -5.90 -5.13
N HIS A 47 -11.43 -6.71 -6.10
CA HIS A 47 -10.93 -8.05 -5.83
C HIS A 47 -9.87 -8.46 -6.84
N VAL A 48 -9.13 -9.52 -6.53
CA VAL A 48 -8.12 -10.11 -7.41
C VAL A 48 -8.76 -11.23 -8.21
N ASN A 49 -8.65 -11.15 -9.53
CA ASN A 49 -9.14 -12.19 -10.45
C ASN A 49 -8.14 -13.35 -10.61
N ASP A 50 -8.52 -14.36 -11.41
CA ASP A 50 -7.69 -15.54 -11.68
C ASP A 50 -6.39 -15.24 -12.46
N ASN A 51 -6.27 -14.04 -13.04
CA ASN A 51 -5.07 -13.57 -13.73
C ASN A 51 -4.12 -12.77 -12.82
N ALA A 52 -4.38 -12.74 -11.51
CA ALA A 52 -3.67 -11.90 -10.54
C ALA A 52 -3.75 -10.38 -10.84
N GLU A 53 -4.90 -9.92 -11.34
CA GLU A 53 -5.19 -8.51 -11.58
C GLU A 53 -6.20 -8.00 -10.56
N ILE A 54 -6.06 -6.76 -10.10
CA ILE A 54 -7.09 -6.09 -9.30
C ILE A 54 -8.17 -5.58 -10.24
N VAL A 55 -9.39 -6.01 -9.99
CA VAL A 55 -10.56 -5.68 -10.81
C VAL A 55 -11.69 -5.13 -9.95
N ASP A 56 -12.59 -4.36 -10.58
CA ASP A 56 -13.85 -3.93 -9.98
C ASP A 56 -14.89 -5.08 -9.93
N LYS A 57 -16.07 -4.83 -9.40
CA LYS A 57 -17.16 -5.80 -9.31
C LYS A 57 -17.69 -6.26 -10.67
N ASP A 58 -17.47 -5.50 -11.72
CA ASP A 58 -17.86 -5.83 -13.09
C ASP A 58 -16.75 -6.62 -13.82
N GLY A 59 -15.60 -6.85 -13.18
CA GLY A 59 -14.45 -7.58 -13.70
C GLY A 59 -13.52 -6.73 -14.55
N ASN A 60 -13.64 -5.41 -14.53
CA ASN A 60 -12.78 -4.51 -15.28
C ASN A 60 -11.48 -4.24 -14.50
N PRO A 61 -10.30 -4.35 -15.13
CA PRO A 61 -9.03 -4.04 -14.49
C PRO A 61 -8.94 -2.58 -14.05
N VAL A 62 -8.48 -2.35 -12.84
CA VAL A 62 -8.23 -0.99 -12.33
C VAL A 62 -6.73 -0.73 -12.18
N TRP A 63 -6.35 0.53 -12.02
CA TRP A 63 -4.99 0.90 -11.66
C TRP A 63 -4.99 1.86 -10.46
N ILE A 64 -4.56 1.35 -9.32
CA ILE A 64 -4.40 2.14 -8.10
C ILE A 64 -3.11 2.95 -8.26
N THR A 65 -3.23 4.28 -8.28
CA THR A 65 -2.11 5.22 -8.40
C THR A 65 -2.30 6.34 -7.39
N GLY A 66 -1.62 6.21 -6.26
CA GLY A 66 -1.86 7.04 -5.10
C GLY A 66 -0.62 7.67 -4.52
N CYS A 67 -0.80 8.31 -3.38
CA CYS A 67 0.30 8.79 -2.54
C CYS A 67 0.04 8.49 -1.06
N ASN A 68 1.11 8.55 -0.28
CA ASN A 68 1.05 8.46 1.17
C ASN A 68 0.86 9.86 1.78
N TRP A 69 0.05 9.98 2.83
CA TRP A 69 -0.07 11.19 3.62
C TRP A 69 -0.15 10.83 5.11
N PHE A 70 0.92 11.08 5.85
CA PHE A 70 1.01 10.72 7.26
C PHE A 70 0.62 11.86 8.21
N GLY A 71 0.46 11.52 9.49
CA GLY A 71 0.10 12.43 10.56
C GLY A 71 -0.68 11.77 11.70
N TYR A 72 -1.58 10.83 11.37
CA TYR A 72 -2.34 10.07 12.38
C TYR A 72 -1.48 9.11 13.21
N ASN A 73 -0.42 8.59 12.64
CA ASN A 73 0.55 7.69 13.31
C ASN A 73 1.53 8.42 14.22
N VAL A 74 1.53 9.77 14.22
CA VAL A 74 2.45 10.60 14.98
C VAL A 74 1.71 11.56 15.90
N GLY A 75 2.42 12.38 16.67
CA GLY A 75 1.84 13.28 17.65
C GLY A 75 0.93 14.40 17.09
N SER A 76 0.68 14.44 15.79
CA SER A 76 -0.32 15.32 15.19
C SER A 76 -1.73 14.76 15.33
N GLN A 77 -1.89 13.42 15.25
CA GLN A 77 -3.14 12.66 15.35
C GLN A 77 -4.24 13.11 14.36
N VAL A 78 -3.82 13.79 13.33
CA VAL A 78 -4.53 14.23 12.12
C VAL A 78 -3.50 14.28 11.00
N PHE A 79 -3.89 14.52 9.76
CA PHE A 79 -2.92 14.75 8.69
C PHE A 79 -1.94 15.87 9.04
N ASP A 80 -0.68 15.65 8.79
CA ASP A 80 0.33 16.69 8.88
C ASP A 80 0.07 17.77 7.82
N GLY A 81 0.37 19.04 8.16
CA GLY A 81 0.13 20.19 7.31
C GLY A 81 -1.15 20.96 7.65
N VAL A 82 -2.13 20.35 8.34
CA VAL A 82 -3.38 21.04 8.73
C VAL A 82 -3.18 22.13 9.80
N TRP A 83 -1.98 22.24 10.34
CA TRP A 83 -1.57 23.39 11.17
C TRP A 83 -1.27 24.65 10.34
N SER A 84 -1.13 24.54 9.02
CA SER A 84 -0.78 25.65 8.10
C SER A 84 -1.74 25.78 6.93
N GLN A 85 -2.28 24.66 6.42
CA GLN A 85 -3.15 24.62 5.26
C GLN A 85 -4.53 24.08 5.60
N ASN A 86 -5.51 24.36 4.71
CA ASN A 86 -6.85 23.77 4.81
C ASN A 86 -6.84 22.31 4.34
N MET A 87 -7.38 21.41 5.16
CA MET A 87 -7.37 19.96 4.88
C MET A 87 -8.17 19.59 3.64
N HIS A 88 -9.36 20.18 3.47
CA HIS A 88 -10.21 19.92 2.31
C HIS A 88 -9.57 20.42 1.01
N ASP A 89 -8.91 21.58 1.05
CA ASP A 89 -8.18 22.10 -0.11
C ASP A 89 -6.98 21.23 -0.47
N MET A 90 -6.26 20.67 0.50
CA MET A 90 -5.15 19.74 0.25
C MET A 90 -5.67 18.43 -0.39
N LEU A 91 -6.75 17.85 0.12
CA LEU A 91 -7.39 16.67 -0.49
C LEU A 91 -7.85 16.94 -1.93
N ARG A 92 -8.46 18.09 -2.17
CA ARG A 92 -8.86 18.51 -3.53
C ARG A 92 -7.65 18.63 -4.45
N GLN A 93 -6.55 19.24 -3.99
CA GLN A 93 -5.33 19.34 -4.78
C GLN A 93 -4.73 17.96 -5.10
N ILE A 94 -4.75 17.01 -4.17
CA ILE A 94 -4.31 15.63 -4.39
C ILE A 94 -5.16 14.99 -5.51
N ALA A 95 -6.48 15.10 -5.45
CA ALA A 95 -7.39 14.61 -6.49
C ALA A 95 -7.14 15.29 -7.85
N ASP A 96 -7.00 16.63 -7.86
CA ASP A 96 -6.77 17.42 -9.08
C ASP A 96 -5.40 17.10 -9.72
N HIS A 97 -4.42 16.63 -8.96
CA HIS A 97 -3.13 16.13 -9.44
C HIS A 97 -3.17 14.65 -9.88
N GLY A 98 -4.32 13.98 -9.76
CA GLY A 98 -4.54 12.67 -10.33
C GLY A 98 -4.24 11.47 -9.43
N PHE A 99 -4.06 11.68 -8.14
CA PHE A 99 -3.91 10.59 -7.17
C PHE A 99 -5.29 10.06 -6.79
N ASN A 100 -5.61 8.86 -7.27
CA ASN A 100 -6.92 8.23 -7.03
C ASN A 100 -7.00 7.43 -5.72
N PHE A 101 -5.89 7.37 -4.98
CA PHE A 101 -5.77 6.56 -3.78
C PHE A 101 -4.86 7.21 -2.74
N LEU A 102 -5.22 7.10 -1.47
CA LEU A 102 -4.40 7.52 -0.34
C LEU A 102 -4.04 6.33 0.54
N ARG A 103 -2.75 6.11 0.77
CA ARG A 103 -2.25 5.27 1.85
C ARG A 103 -1.98 6.15 3.07
N ILE A 104 -2.64 5.85 4.20
CA ILE A 104 -2.65 6.71 5.37
C ILE A 104 -2.08 5.96 6.57
N PRO A 105 -0.86 6.34 7.01
CA PRO A 105 -0.23 5.79 8.20
C PRO A 105 -1.06 6.03 9.47
N MET A 106 -1.34 4.93 10.19
CA MET A 106 -2.04 4.88 11.47
C MET A 106 -1.17 4.20 12.53
N SER A 107 -1.62 4.20 13.77
CA SER A 107 -1.09 3.35 14.83
C SER A 107 -2.18 2.44 15.40
N THR A 108 -1.78 1.29 15.93
CA THR A 108 -2.69 0.46 16.73
C THR A 108 -3.29 1.27 17.89
N GLU A 109 -2.48 2.10 18.52
CA GLU A 109 -2.87 2.97 19.64
C GLU A 109 -4.02 3.89 19.26
N ILE A 110 -3.93 4.64 18.15
CA ILE A 110 -4.98 5.60 17.77
C ILE A 110 -6.30 4.88 17.43
N LEU A 111 -6.24 3.73 16.75
CA LEU A 111 -7.44 2.96 16.44
C LEU A 111 -8.14 2.44 17.70
N LEU A 112 -7.37 1.97 18.68
CA LEU A 112 -7.93 1.52 19.97
C LEU A 112 -8.50 2.69 20.79
N GLN A 113 -7.89 3.86 20.74
CA GLN A 113 -8.43 5.07 21.37
C GLN A 113 -9.78 5.43 20.76
N TRP A 114 -9.89 5.46 19.44
CA TRP A 114 -11.15 5.71 18.75
C TRP A 114 -12.21 4.66 19.10
N LYS A 115 -11.85 3.37 19.06
CA LYS A 115 -12.73 2.26 19.43
C LYS A 115 -13.30 2.39 20.84
N ASN A 116 -12.47 2.81 21.79
CA ASN A 116 -12.86 2.89 23.21
C ASN A 116 -13.53 4.21 23.59
N GLY A 117 -13.70 5.14 22.66
CA GLY A 117 -14.25 6.46 22.93
C GLY A 117 -13.28 7.39 23.66
N ASP A 118 -11.98 7.10 23.58
CA ASP A 118 -10.88 7.94 24.05
C ASP A 118 -10.02 8.29 22.82
N PRO A 119 -10.56 9.14 21.93
CA PRO A 119 -10.05 9.31 20.57
C PRO A 119 -8.73 10.05 20.54
N ASP A 120 -8.37 10.78 21.60
CA ASP A 120 -7.24 11.67 21.55
C ASP A 120 -6.69 12.00 22.94
N PRO A 121 -5.57 11.42 23.35
CA PRO A 121 -4.88 11.81 24.57
C PRO A 121 -4.21 13.20 24.43
N ALA A 122 -4.04 13.70 23.21
CA ALA A 122 -3.50 15.02 22.90
C ALA A 122 -4.41 15.73 21.89
N THR A 123 -4.57 17.04 22.06
CA THR A 123 -5.36 17.86 21.13
C THR A 123 -4.77 17.77 19.71
N PRO A 124 -5.56 17.43 18.68
CA PRO A 124 -5.10 17.39 17.30
C PRO A 124 -4.44 18.71 16.86
N LYS A 125 -3.35 18.62 16.13
CA LYS A 125 -2.59 19.80 15.66
C LYS A 125 -3.25 20.45 14.45
N VAL A 126 -4.34 21.16 14.66
CA VAL A 126 -5.14 21.85 13.64
C VAL A 126 -5.06 23.36 13.84
N ASN A 127 -4.92 24.10 12.76
CA ASN A 127 -5.13 25.55 12.77
C ASN A 127 -6.63 25.84 12.54
N GLN A 128 -7.33 26.21 13.59
CA GLN A 128 -8.77 26.47 13.60
C GLN A 128 -9.21 27.68 12.77
N TYR A 129 -8.28 28.54 12.37
CA TYR A 129 -8.57 29.70 11.51
C TYR A 129 -8.48 29.35 10.03
N THR A 130 -7.63 28.40 9.65
CA THR A 130 -7.53 27.89 8.28
C THR A 130 -8.44 26.68 8.03
N ASN A 131 -8.91 26.03 9.11
CA ASN A 131 -9.79 24.87 9.07
C ASN A 131 -11.05 25.07 9.96
N PRO A 132 -11.90 26.07 9.67
CA PRO A 132 -13.10 26.32 10.49
C PRO A 132 -14.06 25.13 10.51
N GLU A 133 -14.14 24.34 9.45
CA GLU A 133 -14.96 23.14 9.33
C GLU A 133 -14.52 22.01 10.28
N LEU A 134 -13.26 22.02 10.74
CA LEU A 134 -12.74 21.08 11.74
C LEU A 134 -12.98 21.53 13.17
N THR A 135 -13.84 22.55 13.38
CA THR A 135 -14.29 22.98 14.70
C THR A 135 -15.71 22.50 15.00
N GLU A 136 -16.04 22.35 16.27
CA GLU A 136 -17.38 21.93 16.72
C GLU A 136 -18.48 22.88 16.24
N GLU A 137 -18.15 24.17 16.26
CA GLU A 137 -19.08 25.24 15.87
C GLU A 137 -19.08 25.50 14.36
N GLY A 138 -18.14 24.95 13.60
CA GLY A 138 -17.98 25.21 12.17
C GLY A 138 -17.54 26.64 11.83
N ILE A 139 -16.82 27.31 12.73
CA ILE A 139 -16.39 28.71 12.60
C ILE A 139 -14.89 28.90 12.87
N GLU A 140 -14.33 29.96 12.34
CA GLU A 140 -12.95 30.38 12.65
C GLU A 140 -12.76 30.59 14.15
N GLY A 141 -11.68 30.03 14.70
CA GLY A 141 -11.34 30.13 16.11
C GLY A 141 -12.21 29.28 17.04
N GLY A 142 -13.07 28.42 16.51
CA GLY A 142 -13.88 27.49 17.29
C GLY A 142 -13.07 26.38 17.96
N THR A 143 -13.75 25.53 18.72
CA THR A 143 -13.17 24.38 19.42
C THR A 143 -12.82 23.29 18.41
N ILE A 144 -11.58 22.81 18.41
CA ILE A 144 -11.16 21.72 17.50
C ILE A 144 -11.89 20.43 17.86
N LYS A 145 -12.40 19.73 16.82
CA LYS A 145 -12.99 18.40 16.93
C LYS A 145 -11.98 17.34 17.38
N TYR A 146 -12.46 16.24 17.87
CA TYR A 146 -11.64 15.05 18.13
C TYR A 146 -11.06 14.46 16.84
N SER A 147 -9.91 13.77 16.96
CA SER A 147 -9.21 13.24 15.79
C SER A 147 -10.07 12.25 14.99
N PHE A 148 -10.93 11.45 15.64
CA PHE A 148 -11.82 10.53 14.95
C PHE A 148 -12.94 11.23 14.16
N ASP A 149 -13.46 12.34 14.66
CA ASP A 149 -14.44 13.16 13.91
C ASP A 149 -13.81 13.81 12.70
N ILE A 150 -12.55 14.29 12.84
CA ILE A 150 -11.77 14.85 11.73
C ILE A 150 -11.46 13.75 10.70
N TRP A 151 -11.11 12.54 11.14
CA TRP A 151 -10.92 11.40 10.26
C TRP A 151 -12.19 11.08 9.45
N ASN A 152 -13.34 11.00 10.08
CA ASN A 152 -14.61 10.76 9.39
C ASN A 152 -14.94 11.86 8.36
N MET A 153 -14.54 13.12 8.64
CA MET A 153 -14.65 14.20 7.67
C MET A 153 -13.71 14.01 6.49
N ALA A 154 -12.48 13.56 6.73
CA ALA A 154 -11.52 13.25 5.67
C ALA A 154 -12.04 12.13 4.76
N VAL A 155 -12.57 11.03 5.31
CA VAL A 155 -13.19 9.94 4.55
C VAL A 155 -14.33 10.47 3.68
N LYS A 156 -15.22 11.29 4.26
CA LYS A 156 -16.32 11.92 3.52
C LYS A 156 -15.80 12.77 2.34
N TRP A 157 -14.80 13.60 2.56
CA TRP A 157 -14.25 14.46 1.50
C TRP A 157 -13.50 13.65 0.42
N CYS A 158 -12.79 12.59 0.80
CA CYS A 158 -12.19 11.68 -0.17
C CYS A 158 -13.25 11.07 -1.09
N ARG A 159 -14.38 10.60 -0.52
CA ARG A 159 -15.51 10.08 -1.31
C ARG A 159 -16.05 11.13 -2.28
N GLU A 160 -16.26 12.36 -1.82
CA GLU A 160 -16.76 13.47 -2.65
C GLU A 160 -15.80 13.88 -3.76
N LEU A 161 -14.51 13.59 -3.61
CA LEU A 161 -13.44 13.90 -4.55
C LEU A 161 -13.02 12.70 -5.44
N GLY A 162 -13.64 11.54 -5.26
CA GLY A 162 -13.32 10.33 -6.02
C GLY A 162 -12.01 9.66 -5.61
N ILE A 163 -11.51 9.95 -4.39
CA ILE A 163 -10.32 9.31 -3.82
C ILE A 163 -10.76 8.12 -2.96
N LYS A 164 -10.13 6.96 -3.15
CA LYS A 164 -10.28 5.81 -2.26
C LYS A 164 -9.10 5.75 -1.27
N ILE A 165 -9.27 5.00 -0.19
CA ILE A 165 -8.35 5.02 0.95
C ILE A 165 -7.89 3.61 1.33
N MET A 166 -6.63 3.51 1.72
CA MET A 166 -6.03 2.43 2.48
C MET A 166 -5.44 3.00 3.76
N ILE A 167 -5.69 2.37 4.90
CA ILE A 167 -4.89 2.62 6.09
C ILE A 167 -3.76 1.60 6.18
N ASP A 168 -2.63 2.01 6.75
CA ASP A 168 -1.58 1.09 7.17
C ASP A 168 -1.33 1.20 8.68
N ILE A 169 -1.01 0.09 9.32
CA ILE A 169 -0.49 0.14 10.69
C ILE A 169 1.01 0.40 10.63
N HIS A 170 1.36 1.69 10.62
CA HIS A 170 2.74 2.15 10.54
C HIS A 170 3.55 1.79 11.79
N SER A 171 2.87 1.78 12.94
CA SER A 171 3.47 1.42 14.22
C SER A 171 2.42 0.95 15.23
N ALA A 172 2.85 0.24 16.27
CA ALA A 172 1.97 -0.11 17.37
C ALA A 172 1.62 1.13 18.21
N GLU A 173 2.61 2.00 18.46
CA GLU A 173 2.48 3.21 19.27
C GLU A 173 2.46 4.47 18.39
N THR A 174 1.71 5.48 18.80
CA THR A 174 1.66 6.80 18.15
C THR A 174 2.93 7.57 18.48
N ALA A 175 3.91 7.52 17.58
CA ALA A 175 5.22 8.14 17.77
C ALA A 175 5.92 8.43 16.43
N SER A 176 6.66 9.53 16.35
CA SER A 176 7.39 9.92 15.13
C SER A 176 8.46 8.90 14.69
N ALA A 177 9.01 8.12 15.62
CA ALA A 177 9.95 7.02 15.35
C ALA A 177 9.26 5.64 15.37
N GLY A 178 7.93 5.59 15.32
CA GLY A 178 7.16 4.34 15.43
C GLY A 178 7.46 3.35 14.31
N HIS A 179 7.78 3.84 13.10
CA HIS A 179 8.20 3.00 11.97
C HIS A 179 9.47 2.18 12.24
N GLN A 180 10.31 2.58 13.19
CA GLN A 180 11.51 1.83 13.59
C GLN A 180 11.20 0.61 14.46
N ILE A 181 9.94 0.42 14.88
CA ILE A 181 9.50 -0.76 15.61
C ILE A 181 9.30 -1.90 14.62
N SER A 182 10.15 -2.93 14.74
CA SER A 182 10.25 -4.04 13.78
C SER A 182 8.97 -4.86 13.64
N LEU A 183 8.27 -5.07 14.75
CA LEU A 183 7.13 -5.99 14.85
C LEU A 183 5.82 -5.21 15.00
N TRP A 184 4.70 -5.89 14.84
CA TRP A 184 3.33 -5.37 14.98
C TRP A 184 2.88 -5.22 16.43
N TYR A 185 3.72 -5.58 17.39
CA TYR A 185 3.44 -5.52 18.82
C TYR A 185 4.61 -4.91 19.60
N THR A 186 4.31 -4.42 20.80
CA THR A 186 5.27 -3.89 21.78
C THR A 186 4.91 -4.39 23.18
N ASP A 187 5.63 -3.92 24.18
CA ASP A 187 5.25 -4.19 25.58
C ASP A 187 3.91 -3.56 25.98
N LYS A 188 3.42 -2.55 25.23
CA LYS A 188 2.16 -1.86 25.49
C LYS A 188 0.99 -2.42 24.71
N PHE A 189 1.22 -2.82 23.46
CA PHE A 189 0.20 -3.32 22.55
C PHE A 189 0.60 -4.70 22.05
N SER A 190 -0.22 -5.69 22.36
CA SER A 190 -0.02 -7.09 21.96
C SER A 190 -0.44 -7.33 20.50
N THR A 191 -0.10 -8.50 19.97
CA THR A 191 -0.63 -8.98 18.67
C THR A 191 -2.16 -9.02 18.68
N GLU A 192 -2.78 -9.34 19.83
CA GLU A 192 -4.25 -9.33 19.96
C GLU A 192 -4.81 -7.91 19.84
N ASP A 193 -4.19 -6.92 20.46
CA ASP A 193 -4.59 -5.52 20.39
C ASP A 193 -4.52 -5.01 18.95
N TRP A 194 -3.46 -5.37 18.21
CA TRP A 194 -3.30 -5.03 16.80
C TRP A 194 -4.41 -5.64 15.92
N CYS A 195 -4.67 -6.93 16.06
CA CYS A 195 -5.75 -7.61 15.32
C CYS A 195 -7.12 -7.03 15.67
N ASP A 196 -7.36 -6.73 16.95
CA ASP A 196 -8.63 -6.20 17.44
C ASP A 196 -8.88 -4.76 16.95
N ALA A 197 -7.84 -3.94 16.86
CA ALA A 197 -7.90 -2.60 16.29
C ALA A 197 -8.31 -2.62 14.82
N LEU A 198 -7.66 -3.47 14.01
CA LEU A 198 -7.96 -3.59 12.59
C LEU A 198 -9.31 -4.25 12.31
N ALA A 199 -9.68 -5.28 13.08
CA ALA A 199 -11.01 -5.89 12.96
C ALA A 199 -12.13 -4.91 13.32
N TRP A 200 -11.92 -4.07 14.35
CA TRP A 200 -12.87 -2.99 14.66
C TRP A 200 -12.98 -1.98 13.53
N PHE A 201 -11.86 -1.55 12.95
CA PHE A 201 -11.86 -0.59 11.85
C PHE A 201 -12.57 -1.16 10.62
N ALA A 202 -12.29 -2.42 10.29
CA ALA A 202 -12.96 -3.12 9.20
C ALA A 202 -14.49 -3.23 9.39
N ASP A 203 -14.95 -3.55 10.61
CA ASP A 203 -16.39 -3.61 10.94
C ASP A 203 -17.07 -2.24 10.91
N TYR A 204 -16.34 -1.18 11.31
CA TYR A 204 -16.86 0.19 11.33
C TYR A 204 -17.12 0.73 9.92
N TYR A 205 -16.23 0.41 8.96
CA TYR A 205 -16.32 0.87 7.57
C TYR A 205 -16.81 -0.20 6.58
N LYS A 206 -17.40 -1.29 7.04
CA LYS A 206 -17.83 -2.40 6.15
C LYS A 206 -18.88 -2.03 5.09
N ASP A 207 -19.61 -0.94 5.30
CA ASP A 207 -20.62 -0.44 4.38
C ASP A 207 -20.14 0.84 3.64
N ASP A 208 -18.84 1.16 3.69
CA ASP A 208 -18.25 2.35 3.11
C ASP A 208 -17.01 2.00 2.24
N ASP A 209 -17.25 1.83 0.95
CA ASP A 209 -16.23 1.48 -0.03
C ASP A 209 -15.25 2.62 -0.40
N THR A 210 -15.31 3.76 0.30
CA THR A 210 -14.23 4.74 0.29
C THR A 210 -12.97 4.14 0.91
N ILE A 211 -13.13 3.25 1.91
CA ILE A 211 -12.04 2.47 2.50
C ILE A 211 -11.95 1.14 1.76
N LEU A 212 -11.06 1.04 0.77
CA LEU A 212 -10.92 -0.15 -0.06
C LEU A 212 -9.94 -1.18 0.48
N ALA A 213 -8.99 -0.77 1.33
CA ALA A 213 -7.89 -1.65 1.70
C ALA A 213 -7.34 -1.38 3.09
N ILE A 214 -6.69 -2.39 3.63
CA ILE A 214 -5.87 -2.32 4.86
C ILE A 214 -4.50 -2.93 4.56
N ASP A 215 -3.45 -2.15 4.82
CA ASP A 215 -2.08 -2.65 4.92
C ASP A 215 -1.82 -3.05 6.38
N LEU A 216 -1.59 -4.32 6.61
CA LEU A 216 -1.62 -4.89 7.95
C LEU A 216 -0.54 -4.34 8.86
N LYS A 217 0.68 -4.14 8.33
CA LYS A 217 1.81 -3.60 9.10
C LYS A 217 2.86 -3.06 8.15
N ASN A 218 3.17 -1.78 8.31
CA ASN A 218 4.30 -1.13 7.63
C ASN A 218 5.63 -1.79 8.00
N GLU A 219 6.34 -2.25 7.00
CA GLU A 219 7.74 -2.64 7.07
C GLU A 219 8.11 -3.59 8.22
N PRO A 220 7.61 -4.83 8.22
CA PRO A 220 8.11 -5.84 9.14
C PRO A 220 9.61 -6.07 8.92
N HIS A 221 10.44 -5.80 9.93
CA HIS A 221 11.89 -5.89 9.81
C HIS A 221 12.54 -6.47 11.07
N GLY A 222 13.83 -6.37 11.20
CA GLY A 222 14.54 -6.81 12.37
C GLY A 222 15.83 -6.05 12.58
N THR A 223 16.29 -5.99 13.81
CA THR A 223 17.62 -5.50 14.13
C THR A 223 18.57 -6.68 14.31
N ALA A 224 19.78 -6.56 13.76
CA ALA A 224 20.78 -7.62 13.81
C ALA A 224 21.14 -8.02 15.25
N ASP A 225 21.07 -7.09 16.19
CA ASP A 225 21.51 -7.20 17.58
C ASP A 225 20.38 -7.57 18.56
N VAL A 226 19.11 -7.54 18.15
CA VAL A 226 17.96 -7.85 19.01
C VAL A 226 17.23 -9.10 18.51
N LYS A 227 17.66 -10.26 19.00
CA LYS A 227 17.29 -11.59 18.50
C LYS A 227 15.78 -11.84 18.42
N ASP A 228 15.01 -11.37 19.39
CA ASP A 228 13.58 -11.68 19.50
C ASP A 228 12.67 -10.60 18.88
N GLN A 229 13.27 -9.65 18.15
CA GLN A 229 12.56 -8.54 17.48
C GLN A 229 12.71 -8.55 15.96
N MET A 230 13.11 -9.67 15.37
CA MET A 230 13.22 -9.80 13.92
C MET A 230 11.99 -10.47 13.34
N ALA A 231 11.32 -9.79 12.42
CA ALA A 231 10.27 -10.40 11.62
C ALA A 231 10.82 -11.53 10.75
N LYS A 232 10.20 -12.71 10.86
CA LYS A 232 10.55 -13.92 10.10
C LYS A 232 9.46 -14.24 9.08
N TRP A 233 9.82 -15.07 8.11
CA TRP A 233 8.86 -15.62 7.16
C TRP A 233 9.11 -17.12 6.98
N ASP A 234 8.32 -17.96 7.63
CA ASP A 234 8.40 -19.43 7.53
C ASP A 234 7.02 -20.06 7.78
N ASP A 235 6.96 -21.37 8.00
CA ASP A 235 5.75 -22.13 8.31
C ASP A 235 5.49 -22.34 9.81
N SER A 236 6.26 -21.68 10.67
CA SER A 236 6.10 -21.79 12.12
C SER A 236 5.00 -20.87 12.65
N THR A 237 4.57 -21.15 13.90
CA THR A 237 3.70 -20.26 14.67
C THR A 237 4.49 -19.41 15.68
N ASP A 238 5.75 -19.15 15.37
CA ASP A 238 6.63 -18.31 16.21
C ASP A 238 6.04 -16.90 16.34
N PRO A 239 6.05 -16.28 17.51
CA PRO A 239 5.49 -14.94 17.72
C PRO A 239 6.06 -13.86 16.80
N THR A 240 7.26 -14.05 16.24
CA THR A 240 7.89 -13.13 15.29
C THR A 240 7.72 -13.55 13.83
N ASN A 241 6.96 -14.62 13.53
CA ASN A 241 6.67 -15.03 12.17
C ASN A 241 5.60 -14.13 11.55
N TRP A 242 6.05 -13.27 10.62
CA TRP A 242 5.19 -12.30 9.95
C TRP A 242 4.09 -12.97 9.12
N LYS A 243 4.42 -14.04 8.38
CA LYS A 243 3.41 -14.80 7.62
C LYS A 243 2.26 -15.25 8.52
N TYR A 244 2.59 -15.91 9.64
CA TYR A 244 1.57 -16.40 10.58
C TYR A 244 0.74 -15.27 11.20
N ALA A 245 1.37 -14.15 11.55
CA ALA A 245 0.70 -12.99 12.10
C ALA A 245 -0.22 -12.33 11.05
N ALA A 246 0.27 -12.15 9.82
CA ALA A 246 -0.49 -11.56 8.73
C ALA A 246 -1.75 -12.39 8.40
N GLU A 247 -1.61 -13.71 8.25
CA GLU A 247 -2.75 -14.61 8.04
C GLU A 247 -3.77 -14.57 9.18
N THR A 248 -3.27 -14.54 10.42
CA THR A 248 -4.14 -14.47 11.62
C THR A 248 -4.92 -13.15 11.67
N CYS A 249 -4.25 -12.04 11.42
CA CYS A 249 -4.89 -10.71 11.44
C CYS A 249 -5.84 -10.54 10.25
N ALA A 250 -5.40 -10.90 9.03
CA ALA A 250 -6.22 -10.85 7.83
C ALA A 250 -7.53 -11.63 7.98
N ALA A 251 -7.47 -12.84 8.59
CA ALA A 251 -8.67 -13.63 8.83
C ALA A 251 -9.71 -12.88 9.69
N ARG A 252 -9.27 -12.14 10.72
CA ARG A 252 -10.16 -11.34 11.58
C ARG A 252 -10.73 -10.11 10.87
N VAL A 253 -9.89 -9.44 10.07
CA VAL A 253 -10.30 -8.30 9.25
C VAL A 253 -11.37 -8.72 8.24
N LEU A 254 -11.09 -9.78 7.48
CA LEU A 254 -11.96 -10.28 6.41
C LEU A 254 -13.22 -11.00 6.92
N GLU A 255 -13.22 -11.47 8.17
CA GLU A 255 -14.46 -11.90 8.83
C GLU A 255 -15.42 -10.74 9.08
N LYS A 256 -14.90 -9.53 9.30
CA LYS A 256 -15.69 -8.30 9.53
C LYS A 256 -16.09 -7.61 8.24
N ASN A 257 -15.17 -7.49 7.31
CA ASN A 257 -15.42 -6.93 5.99
C ASN A 257 -14.73 -7.79 4.92
N PRO A 258 -15.46 -8.72 4.28
CA PRO A 258 -14.90 -9.64 3.28
C PRO A 258 -14.52 -8.97 1.95
N GLU A 259 -14.88 -7.70 1.76
CA GLU A 259 -14.67 -6.96 0.52
C GLU A 259 -13.35 -6.15 0.53
N LEU A 260 -12.70 -5.99 1.69
CA LEU A 260 -11.44 -5.25 1.79
C LEU A 260 -10.30 -5.99 1.10
N LEU A 261 -9.50 -5.26 0.31
CA LEU A 261 -8.18 -5.74 -0.05
C LEU A 261 -7.26 -5.74 1.18
N VAL A 262 -6.49 -6.78 1.33
CA VAL A 262 -5.50 -6.91 2.40
C VAL A 262 -4.11 -6.87 1.79
N MET A 263 -3.34 -5.84 2.15
CA MET A 263 -1.95 -5.71 1.77
C MET A 263 -1.08 -6.43 2.78
N VAL A 264 -0.16 -7.23 2.27
CA VAL A 264 0.87 -7.92 3.05
C VAL A 264 2.22 -7.52 2.51
N GLU A 265 3.02 -6.87 3.33
CA GLU A 265 4.39 -6.51 2.99
C GLU A 265 5.36 -7.69 3.16
N GLY A 266 6.56 -7.55 2.62
CA GLY A 266 7.67 -8.46 2.87
C GLY A 266 8.34 -8.21 4.22
N THR A 267 9.47 -8.88 4.43
CA THR A 267 10.35 -8.62 5.57
C THR A 267 11.61 -7.85 5.13
N GLU A 268 12.55 -7.59 6.03
CA GLU A 268 13.86 -7.01 5.68
C GLU A 268 14.81 -8.06 5.12
N VAL A 269 14.82 -9.26 5.73
CA VAL A 269 15.81 -10.29 5.44
C VAL A 269 15.15 -11.65 5.24
N TYR A 270 15.83 -12.53 4.49
CA TYR A 270 15.49 -13.94 4.35
C TYR A 270 16.76 -14.81 4.34
N PRO A 271 16.80 -15.97 5.02
CA PRO A 271 17.97 -16.83 5.06
C PRO A 271 18.42 -17.26 3.66
N LYS A 272 19.74 -17.25 3.41
CA LYS A 272 20.32 -17.80 2.19
C LYS A 272 20.27 -19.32 2.20
N GLU A 273 20.51 -19.92 1.03
CA GLU A 273 20.54 -21.36 0.86
C GLU A 273 21.53 -22.04 1.82
N GLY A 274 21.03 -23.03 2.55
CA GLY A 274 21.82 -23.77 3.55
C GLY A 274 21.83 -23.15 4.94
N TYR A 275 21.17 -22.02 5.12
CA TYR A 275 20.97 -21.36 6.42
C TYR A 275 19.48 -21.30 6.78
N ASP A 276 19.23 -21.01 8.04
CA ASP A 276 17.88 -20.81 8.60
C ASP A 276 17.86 -19.60 9.56
N TRP A 277 16.72 -19.37 10.18
CA TRP A 277 16.51 -18.25 11.10
C TRP A 277 17.34 -18.31 12.39
N THR A 278 18.14 -19.36 12.61
CA THR A 278 19.09 -19.49 13.71
C THR A 278 20.49 -18.97 13.38
N ALA A 279 20.76 -18.65 12.10
CA ALA A 279 22.02 -18.10 11.64
C ALA A 279 22.39 -16.80 12.39
N PRO A 280 23.68 -16.51 12.60
CA PRO A 280 24.14 -15.34 13.33
C PRO A 280 23.63 -14.01 12.77
N ARG A 281 23.29 -13.08 13.66
CA ARG A 281 22.79 -11.73 13.37
C ARG A 281 23.41 -10.72 14.33
N ILE A 282 24.74 -10.69 14.40
CA ILE A 282 25.49 -9.89 15.37
C ILE A 282 25.52 -8.41 14.96
N ASP A 283 25.67 -8.16 13.68
CA ASP A 283 25.65 -6.84 13.06
C ASP A 283 25.20 -6.94 11.58
N TYR A 284 24.99 -5.81 10.94
CA TYR A 284 24.56 -5.77 9.54
C TYR A 284 25.54 -6.50 8.59
N THR A 285 26.85 -6.35 8.81
CA THR A 285 27.88 -6.99 7.97
C THR A 285 27.83 -8.52 8.10
N THR A 286 27.77 -9.03 9.34
CA THR A 286 27.63 -10.47 9.63
C THR A 286 26.31 -11.00 9.09
N MET A 287 25.23 -10.23 9.24
CA MET A 287 23.90 -10.63 8.75
C MET A 287 23.89 -10.87 7.24
N THR A 288 24.61 -10.05 6.45
CA THR A 288 24.69 -10.20 4.98
C THR A 288 25.44 -11.46 4.51
N GLU A 289 26.19 -12.13 5.38
CA GLU A 289 26.79 -13.42 5.06
C GLU A 289 25.75 -14.53 4.98
N TYR A 290 24.74 -14.47 5.84
CA TYR A 290 23.76 -15.55 6.08
C TYR A 290 22.37 -15.24 5.50
N TYR A 291 22.06 -13.97 5.27
CA TYR A 291 20.75 -13.53 4.82
C TYR A 291 20.80 -12.72 3.52
N TYR A 292 19.76 -12.82 2.73
CA TYR A 292 19.43 -11.86 1.69
C TYR A 292 18.73 -10.69 2.34
N GLY A 293 19.34 -9.52 2.30
CA GLY A 293 18.75 -8.27 2.80
C GLY A 293 18.29 -7.38 1.66
N THR A 294 17.21 -6.62 1.89
CA THR A 294 16.74 -5.55 1.01
C THR A 294 16.07 -4.45 1.86
N TRP A 295 15.24 -3.63 1.27
CA TRP A 295 14.43 -2.64 1.98
C TRP A 295 13.49 -3.31 2.98
N TRP A 296 13.19 -2.63 4.08
CA TRP A 296 12.14 -3.06 4.99
C TRP A 296 10.84 -3.19 4.20
N GLY A 297 10.07 -4.22 4.44
CA GLY A 297 8.85 -4.50 3.66
C GLY A 297 9.08 -5.04 2.24
N GLY A 298 10.33 -5.06 1.74
CA GLY A 298 10.63 -5.39 0.33
C GLY A 298 11.04 -6.84 0.05
N ASN A 299 11.21 -7.71 1.06
CA ASN A 299 11.73 -9.07 0.86
C ASN A 299 10.64 -10.13 0.92
N PHE A 300 10.22 -10.61 -0.24
CA PHE A 300 9.23 -11.68 -0.39
C PHE A 300 9.82 -13.04 -0.74
N ARG A 301 11.14 -13.24 -0.61
CA ARG A 301 11.77 -14.54 -0.92
C ARG A 301 11.12 -15.71 -0.18
N GLY A 302 10.60 -15.46 1.02
CA GLY A 302 9.85 -16.43 1.80
C GLY A 302 8.55 -16.89 1.15
N ALA A 303 7.88 -16.03 0.40
CA ALA A 303 6.62 -16.34 -0.26
C ALA A 303 6.75 -17.39 -1.37
N LYS A 304 7.94 -17.56 -1.96
CA LYS A 304 8.20 -18.64 -2.92
C LYS A 304 7.94 -20.03 -2.33
N LYS A 305 8.24 -20.20 -1.05
CA LYS A 305 8.09 -21.49 -0.35
C LYS A 305 6.86 -21.51 0.56
N TYR A 306 6.54 -20.40 1.13
CA TYR A 306 5.49 -20.21 2.11
C TYR A 306 4.60 -19.03 1.71
N PRO A 307 3.79 -19.15 0.64
CA PRO A 307 2.87 -18.09 0.24
C PRO A 307 1.85 -17.79 1.34
N ILE A 308 1.30 -16.58 1.35
CA ILE A 308 0.17 -16.22 2.21
C ILE A 308 -1.08 -16.99 1.76
N ASP A 309 -1.75 -17.61 2.73
CA ASP A 309 -3.01 -18.34 2.53
C ASP A 309 -4.14 -17.67 3.32
N LEU A 310 -5.02 -16.98 2.62
CA LEU A 310 -6.22 -16.36 3.19
C LEU A 310 -7.47 -17.26 3.05
N GLY A 311 -7.29 -18.51 2.59
CA GLY A 311 -8.37 -19.47 2.41
C GLY A 311 -9.45 -18.95 1.47
N LYS A 312 -10.70 -18.91 1.91
CA LYS A 312 -11.84 -18.44 1.10
C LYS A 312 -11.76 -16.95 0.69
N TYR A 313 -10.84 -16.19 1.25
CA TYR A 313 -10.63 -14.78 0.98
C TYR A 313 -9.38 -14.53 0.15
N GLN A 314 -8.84 -15.53 -0.53
CA GLN A 314 -7.60 -15.39 -1.31
C GLN A 314 -7.68 -14.31 -2.39
N SER A 315 -8.86 -14.04 -2.93
CA SER A 315 -9.13 -12.95 -3.87
C SER A 315 -8.98 -11.53 -3.28
N GLN A 316 -8.68 -11.41 -2.00
CA GLN A 316 -8.44 -10.13 -1.34
C GLN A 316 -6.96 -9.87 -1.03
N LEU A 317 -6.06 -10.80 -1.40
CA LEU A 317 -4.63 -10.67 -1.16
C LEU A 317 -3.93 -9.82 -2.21
N VAL A 318 -3.18 -8.81 -1.77
CA VAL A 318 -2.23 -8.04 -2.56
C VAL A 318 -0.89 -8.01 -1.81
N TYR A 319 0.21 -8.29 -2.48
CA TYR A 319 1.52 -8.08 -1.87
C TYR A 319 1.99 -6.64 -2.07
N SER A 320 2.54 -6.04 -1.00
CA SER A 320 2.87 -4.62 -0.97
C SER A 320 4.37 -4.41 -0.70
N PRO A 321 5.22 -4.48 -1.74
CA PRO A 321 6.65 -4.18 -1.58
C PRO A 321 6.89 -2.69 -1.35
N HIS A 322 8.01 -2.38 -0.67
CA HIS A 322 8.63 -1.06 -0.59
C HIS A 322 9.97 -1.07 -1.30
N ASP A 323 10.31 -0.01 -2.00
CA ASP A 323 11.60 0.14 -2.67
C ASP A 323 12.07 1.60 -2.62
N TYR A 324 13.34 1.82 -2.28
CA TYR A 324 13.90 3.14 -2.10
C TYR A 324 15.25 3.31 -2.82
N GLY A 325 15.65 4.56 -3.01
CA GLY A 325 16.88 4.93 -3.68
C GLY A 325 18.07 5.08 -2.74
N PRO A 326 19.27 5.33 -3.32
CA PRO A 326 20.53 5.38 -2.57
C PRO A 326 20.61 6.53 -1.56
N LEU A 327 19.74 7.55 -1.63
CA LEU A 327 19.73 8.63 -0.63
C LEU A 327 19.01 8.24 0.66
N VAL A 328 18.11 7.24 0.63
CA VAL A 328 17.55 6.66 1.85
C VAL A 328 18.56 5.72 2.48
N TRP A 329 19.11 4.80 1.69
CA TRP A 329 20.20 3.94 2.11
C TRP A 329 20.94 3.38 0.87
N GLU A 330 22.29 3.50 0.82
CA GLU A 330 23.05 2.99 -0.31
C GLU A 330 23.12 1.45 -0.28
N GLN A 331 22.56 0.83 -1.30
CA GLN A 331 22.57 -0.61 -1.48
C GLN A 331 23.59 -1.03 -2.55
N LYS A 332 24.01 -2.30 -2.51
CA LYS A 332 25.04 -2.85 -3.41
C LYS A 332 24.71 -2.80 -4.90
N TRP A 333 23.43 -2.67 -5.26
CA TRP A 333 22.97 -2.60 -6.64
C TRP A 333 22.98 -1.18 -7.23
N PHE A 334 23.28 -0.15 -6.44
CA PHE A 334 23.42 1.24 -6.91
C PHE A 334 24.85 1.58 -7.33
N TYR A 335 25.54 0.64 -7.97
CA TYR A 335 26.87 0.88 -8.53
C TYR A 335 26.82 1.84 -9.73
N ASP A 336 27.98 2.37 -10.16
CA ASP A 336 28.04 3.29 -11.29
C ASP A 336 27.58 2.62 -12.58
N GLY A 337 26.58 3.24 -13.25
CA GLY A 337 26.03 2.72 -14.51
C GLY A 337 24.95 1.62 -14.31
N PHE A 338 24.33 1.52 -13.13
CA PHE A 338 23.15 0.67 -12.96
C PHE A 338 22.02 1.12 -13.92
N THR A 339 21.20 0.20 -14.34
CA THR A 339 20.08 0.39 -15.27
C THR A 339 18.83 -0.30 -14.72
N GLN A 340 17.66 -0.06 -15.31
CA GLN A 340 16.43 -0.77 -14.97
C GLN A 340 16.63 -2.30 -15.05
N GLU A 341 17.31 -2.81 -16.11
CA GLU A 341 17.60 -4.22 -16.29
C GLU A 341 18.46 -4.78 -15.15
N THR A 342 19.49 -4.02 -14.72
CA THR A 342 20.35 -4.48 -13.62
C THR A 342 19.64 -4.41 -12.28
N LEU A 343 18.79 -3.42 -12.03
CA LEU A 343 17.94 -3.35 -10.83
C LEU A 343 16.96 -4.53 -10.79
N LEU A 344 16.32 -4.84 -11.92
CA LEU A 344 15.45 -6.02 -12.01
C LEU A 344 16.18 -7.30 -11.64
N LYS A 345 17.37 -7.51 -12.21
CA LYS A 345 18.18 -8.70 -11.98
C LYS A 345 18.77 -8.79 -10.57
N ASP A 346 19.32 -7.67 -10.06
CA ASP A 346 20.13 -7.68 -8.85
C ASP A 346 19.31 -7.43 -7.57
N CYS A 347 18.07 -6.91 -7.71
CA CYS A 347 17.19 -6.57 -6.61
C CYS A 347 15.75 -7.01 -6.85
N TRP A 348 15.03 -6.43 -7.82
CA TRP A 348 13.58 -6.46 -7.87
C TRP A 348 12.99 -7.85 -8.10
N TYR A 349 13.54 -8.62 -9.07
CA TYR A 349 12.93 -9.91 -9.45
C TYR A 349 12.84 -10.87 -8.27
N ASP A 350 13.97 -11.15 -7.65
CA ASP A 350 14.02 -12.13 -6.56
C ASP A 350 13.38 -11.68 -5.26
N ASN A 351 13.31 -10.36 -5.04
CA ASN A 351 12.72 -9.83 -3.82
C ASN A 351 11.20 -9.71 -3.90
N TRP A 352 10.62 -9.28 -5.04
CA TRP A 352 9.18 -9.06 -5.12
C TRP A 352 8.55 -9.26 -6.51
N PHE A 353 9.22 -8.95 -7.63
CA PHE A 353 8.56 -8.95 -8.93
C PHE A 353 8.12 -10.33 -9.40
N PHE A 354 8.79 -11.40 -8.99
CA PHE A 354 8.39 -12.78 -9.31
C PHE A 354 6.95 -13.08 -8.92
N LEU A 355 6.40 -12.40 -7.91
CA LEU A 355 5.01 -12.63 -7.46
C LEU A 355 3.99 -12.27 -8.54
N GLN A 356 4.22 -11.16 -9.26
CA GLN A 356 3.37 -10.76 -10.38
C GLN A 356 3.75 -11.49 -11.67
N ASP A 357 5.04 -11.61 -11.99
CA ASP A 357 5.53 -12.27 -13.20
C ASP A 357 5.13 -13.75 -13.29
N GLU A 358 5.09 -14.43 -12.15
CA GLU A 358 4.65 -15.85 -12.05
C GLU A 358 3.13 -15.98 -11.80
N GLY A 359 2.37 -14.89 -11.77
CA GLY A 359 0.92 -14.88 -11.57
C GLY A 359 0.48 -15.35 -10.18
N VAL A 360 1.30 -15.11 -9.14
CA VAL A 360 0.98 -15.52 -7.75
C VAL A 360 -0.07 -14.60 -7.15
N ALA A 361 0.14 -13.28 -7.24
CA ALA A 361 -0.79 -12.24 -6.82
C ALA A 361 -0.34 -10.87 -7.38
N PRO A 362 -1.23 -9.88 -7.47
CA PRO A 362 -0.85 -8.54 -7.89
C PRO A 362 0.03 -7.85 -6.86
N LEU A 363 0.78 -6.85 -7.32
CA LEU A 363 1.63 -6.00 -6.50
C LEU A 363 1.04 -4.60 -6.36
N LEU A 364 1.17 -4.03 -5.15
CA LEU A 364 1.03 -2.60 -4.91
C LEU A 364 2.32 -2.11 -4.23
N MET A 365 3.16 -1.35 -4.96
CA MET A 365 4.33 -0.69 -4.39
C MET A 365 3.85 0.33 -3.35
N GLY A 366 3.84 -0.07 -2.06
CA GLY A 366 3.25 0.72 -0.98
C GLY A 366 4.01 2.01 -0.69
N GLU A 367 5.33 1.95 -0.83
CA GLU A 367 6.19 3.13 -0.70
C GLU A 367 7.31 3.12 -1.75
N TRP A 368 7.47 4.25 -2.41
CA TRP A 368 8.60 4.58 -3.28
C TRP A 368 8.68 6.10 -3.42
N GLY A 369 9.87 6.65 -3.42
CA GLY A 369 10.05 8.09 -3.52
C GLY A 369 11.42 8.54 -3.03
N GLY A 370 11.71 9.84 -3.14
CA GLY A 370 12.99 10.38 -2.75
C GLY A 370 13.20 11.82 -3.15
N PHE A 371 14.37 12.35 -2.81
CA PHE A 371 14.81 13.67 -3.26
C PHE A 371 15.19 13.64 -4.75
N MET A 372 14.88 14.74 -5.43
CA MET A 372 15.35 15.06 -6.77
C MET A 372 16.81 15.55 -6.66
N ASP A 373 17.80 14.67 -6.95
CA ASP A 373 19.23 14.97 -6.77
C ASP A 373 19.98 15.21 -8.09
N GLY A 374 19.29 15.08 -9.22
CA GLY A 374 19.92 15.10 -10.54
C GLY A 374 20.93 13.95 -10.75
N GLY A 375 20.89 12.92 -9.92
CA GLY A 375 21.86 11.85 -9.84
C GLY A 375 21.25 10.46 -9.73
N LYS A 376 21.89 9.58 -8.95
CA LYS A 376 21.51 8.17 -8.83
C LYS A 376 20.11 7.96 -8.23
N ASN A 377 19.68 8.83 -7.32
CA ASN A 377 18.37 8.69 -6.69
C ASN A 377 17.24 8.99 -7.66
N GLU A 378 17.34 10.09 -8.41
CA GLU A 378 16.38 10.43 -9.46
C GLU A 378 16.40 9.42 -10.61
N GLN A 379 17.58 8.90 -10.96
CA GLN A 379 17.73 7.82 -11.95
C GLN A 379 16.98 6.55 -11.49
N TRP A 380 17.14 6.14 -10.23
CA TRP A 380 16.42 5.01 -9.67
C TRP A 380 14.89 5.26 -9.68
N MET A 381 14.40 6.44 -9.23
CA MET A 381 12.98 6.76 -9.27
C MET A 381 12.43 6.69 -10.70
N THR A 382 13.19 7.17 -11.67
CA THR A 382 12.81 7.12 -13.10
C THR A 382 12.66 5.68 -13.57
N TYR A 383 13.64 4.82 -13.27
CA TYR A 383 13.61 3.41 -13.68
C TYR A 383 12.48 2.64 -12.99
N LEU A 384 12.26 2.86 -11.69
CA LEU A 384 11.18 2.19 -10.98
C LEU A 384 9.80 2.65 -11.48
N ARG A 385 9.63 3.98 -11.71
CA ARG A 385 8.41 4.54 -12.33
C ARG A 385 8.13 3.87 -13.68
N ASP A 386 9.11 3.83 -14.58
CA ASP A 386 8.94 3.27 -15.92
C ASP A 386 8.62 1.78 -15.84
N PHE A 387 9.28 1.05 -14.95
CA PHE A 387 9.01 -0.36 -14.70
C PHE A 387 7.59 -0.61 -14.18
N MET A 388 7.07 0.24 -13.29
CA MET A 388 5.70 0.14 -12.81
C MET A 388 4.67 0.43 -13.90
N ILE A 389 4.94 1.39 -14.78
CA ILE A 389 4.10 1.69 -15.94
C ILE A 389 4.06 0.50 -16.90
N GLU A 390 5.24 -0.03 -17.26
CA GLU A 390 5.39 -1.17 -18.19
C GLU A 390 4.66 -2.42 -17.71
N ASN A 391 4.70 -2.69 -16.42
CA ASN A 391 4.12 -3.89 -15.80
C ASN A 391 2.77 -3.65 -15.11
N ARG A 392 2.20 -2.45 -15.24
CA ARG A 392 0.92 -2.07 -14.61
C ARG A 392 0.90 -2.32 -13.10
N ILE A 393 2.02 -2.13 -12.40
CA ILE A 393 2.11 -2.29 -10.94
C ILE A 393 1.35 -1.14 -10.26
N HIS A 394 0.46 -1.45 -9.34
CA HIS A 394 -0.20 -0.48 -8.49
C HIS A 394 0.82 0.18 -7.57
N HIS A 395 0.58 1.44 -7.17
CA HIS A 395 1.56 2.11 -6.31
C HIS A 395 0.99 3.28 -5.51
N THR A 396 1.67 3.61 -4.40
CA THR A 396 1.47 4.83 -3.61
C THR A 396 2.81 5.51 -3.36
N PHE A 397 2.98 6.74 -3.88
CA PHE A 397 4.22 7.51 -3.77
C PHE A 397 4.47 7.98 -2.33
N TRP A 398 5.66 7.79 -1.81
CA TRP A 398 6.08 8.32 -0.51
C TRP A 398 6.84 9.64 -0.69
N CYS A 399 6.26 10.81 -0.34
CA CYS A 399 4.90 11.02 0.16
C CYS A 399 4.40 12.42 -0.18
N PHE A 400 3.18 12.76 0.19
CA PHE A 400 2.67 14.13 0.09
C PHE A 400 3.41 15.09 1.02
N ASN A 401 3.78 14.65 2.22
CA ASN A 401 4.35 15.43 3.32
C ASN A 401 5.71 16.07 3.02
N GLU A 402 5.83 17.41 3.19
CA GLU A 402 7.12 18.11 3.09
C GLU A 402 8.11 17.74 4.19
N ASN A 403 7.61 17.29 5.35
CA ASN A 403 8.40 16.99 6.53
C ASN A 403 8.91 15.53 6.61
N SER A 404 8.89 14.79 5.51
CA SER A 404 9.63 13.53 5.39
C SER A 404 11.13 13.82 5.27
N GLY A 405 11.90 13.40 6.29
CA GLY A 405 13.28 13.83 6.45
C GLY A 405 14.26 13.19 5.48
N ASP A 406 13.92 12.02 4.95
CA ASP A 406 14.78 11.16 4.11
C ASP A 406 14.38 11.15 2.63
N THR A 407 13.17 11.59 2.30
CA THR A 407 12.65 11.61 0.92
C THR A 407 12.18 12.98 0.45
N GLY A 408 11.84 13.89 1.39
CA GLY A 408 11.03 15.06 1.09
C GLY A 408 9.63 14.67 0.61
N GLY A 409 8.81 15.66 0.27
CA GLY A 409 7.43 15.46 -0.17
C GLY A 409 7.14 15.92 -1.58
N LEU A 410 5.89 15.71 -2.01
CA LEU A 410 5.31 16.31 -3.21
C LEU A 410 5.02 17.80 -3.03
N VAL A 411 5.02 18.27 -1.79
CA VAL A 411 4.78 19.68 -1.45
C VAL A 411 5.91 20.23 -0.58
N TYR A 412 6.00 21.56 -0.52
CA TYR A 412 6.96 22.32 0.29
C TYR A 412 6.35 23.67 0.73
N ASP A 413 7.12 24.51 1.43
CA ASP A 413 6.71 25.83 1.90
C ASP A 413 5.46 25.78 2.81
N ASN A 414 5.55 25.00 3.89
CA ASN A 414 4.46 24.70 4.82
C ASN A 414 3.23 24.08 4.12
N PHE A 415 3.46 23.07 3.30
CA PHE A 415 2.45 22.36 2.50
C PHE A 415 1.70 23.25 1.49
N GLY A 416 2.20 24.45 1.24
CA GLY A 416 1.51 25.45 0.43
C GLY A 416 1.83 25.41 -1.07
N LYS A 417 2.86 24.66 -1.48
CA LYS A 417 3.32 24.61 -2.88
C LYS A 417 3.67 23.19 -3.30
N TRP A 418 3.27 22.83 -4.50
CA TRP A 418 3.70 21.59 -5.14
C TRP A 418 5.14 21.69 -5.63
N ASP A 419 5.88 20.60 -5.48
CA ASP A 419 7.16 20.36 -6.15
C ASP A 419 6.87 19.87 -7.58
N GLU A 420 6.79 20.84 -8.50
CA GLU A 420 6.41 20.59 -9.88
C GLU A 420 7.41 19.68 -10.62
N GLU A 421 8.68 19.71 -10.24
CA GLU A 421 9.71 18.86 -10.83
C GLU A 421 9.50 17.40 -10.39
N LYS A 422 9.32 17.16 -9.10
CA LYS A 422 9.01 15.84 -8.56
C LYS A 422 7.66 15.33 -9.07
N TYR A 423 6.65 16.19 -9.10
CA TYR A 423 5.35 15.83 -9.66
C TYR A 423 5.44 15.45 -11.14
N ALA A 424 6.24 16.17 -11.94
CA ALA A 424 6.44 15.84 -13.36
C ALA A 424 7.10 14.45 -13.54
N LEU A 425 7.94 14.01 -12.60
CA LEU A 425 8.47 12.64 -12.60
C LEU A 425 7.37 11.62 -12.30
N VAL A 426 6.49 11.88 -11.33
CA VAL A 426 5.45 10.93 -10.88
C VAL A 426 4.26 10.87 -11.84
N LYS A 427 3.86 12.00 -12.42
CA LYS A 427 2.64 12.15 -13.23
C LYS A 427 2.45 11.10 -14.34
N PRO A 428 3.48 10.63 -15.07
CA PRO A 428 3.30 9.58 -16.09
C PRO A 428 2.81 8.23 -15.53
N ALA A 429 3.03 7.95 -14.25
CA ALA A 429 2.59 6.74 -13.58
C ALA A 429 1.18 6.87 -12.96
N LEU A 430 0.52 8.01 -13.08
CA LEU A 430 -0.86 8.19 -12.62
C LEU A 430 -1.85 7.74 -13.70
N TRP A 431 -2.95 7.12 -13.30
CA TRP A 431 -3.93 6.58 -14.23
C TRP A 431 -4.65 7.67 -15.01
N GLN A 432 -4.47 7.66 -16.30
CA GLN A 432 -5.02 8.66 -17.23
C GLN A 432 -5.63 7.98 -18.46
N ASP A 433 -6.66 8.62 -19.06
CA ASP A 433 -7.17 8.26 -20.36
C ASP A 433 -6.27 8.83 -21.50
N ASP A 434 -6.57 8.51 -22.74
CA ASP A 434 -5.84 9.00 -23.93
C ASP A 434 -5.86 10.53 -24.10
N ASN A 435 -6.75 11.23 -23.41
CA ASN A 435 -6.85 12.68 -23.39
C ASN A 435 -6.14 13.32 -22.19
N GLY A 436 -5.50 12.52 -21.35
CA GLY A 436 -4.79 12.96 -20.15
C GLY A 436 -5.71 13.31 -18.98
N LYS A 437 -6.96 12.81 -18.96
CA LYS A 437 -7.85 12.95 -17.82
C LYS A 437 -7.57 11.86 -16.81
N PHE A 438 -7.44 12.23 -15.55
CA PHE A 438 -7.23 11.30 -14.45
C PHE A 438 -8.50 10.49 -14.14
N ILE A 439 -8.32 9.23 -13.78
CA ILE A 439 -9.40 8.25 -13.61
C ILE A 439 -9.57 7.92 -12.14
N SER A 440 -10.80 8.09 -11.64
CA SER A 440 -11.21 7.65 -10.30
C SER A 440 -11.33 6.13 -10.24
N LEU A 441 -11.21 5.58 -9.05
CA LEU A 441 -11.62 4.21 -8.73
C LEU A 441 -13.12 4.11 -8.40
N ASP A 442 -13.82 5.24 -8.35
CA ASP A 442 -15.25 5.33 -8.11
C ASP A 442 -16.02 5.36 -9.43
N HIS A 443 -17.05 4.53 -9.55
CA HIS A 443 -17.85 4.43 -10.78
C HIS A 443 -18.69 5.66 -11.06
N THR A 444 -19.04 6.43 -10.04
CA THR A 444 -19.98 7.56 -10.15
C THR A 444 -19.31 8.91 -9.94
N ILE A 445 -18.27 8.97 -9.12
CA ILE A 445 -17.58 10.20 -8.75
C ILE A 445 -16.29 10.34 -9.56
N ALA A 446 -16.20 11.43 -10.31
CA ALA A 446 -14.98 11.79 -11.04
C ALA A 446 -13.84 12.16 -10.08
N LEU A 447 -12.59 11.93 -10.48
CA LEU A 447 -11.43 12.30 -9.69
C LEU A 447 -11.18 13.81 -9.74
N GLY A 448 -11.40 14.49 -8.63
CA GLY A 448 -11.24 15.92 -8.54
C GLY A 448 -12.11 16.70 -9.53
N ALA A 449 -11.66 17.91 -9.88
CA ALA A 449 -12.46 18.81 -10.73
C ALA A 449 -12.40 18.49 -12.23
N ASN A 450 -11.33 17.82 -12.69
CA ASN A 450 -11.04 17.66 -14.12
C ASN A 450 -10.87 16.19 -14.55
N GLY A 451 -10.96 15.26 -13.64
CA GLY A 451 -10.90 13.83 -13.93
C GLY A 451 -12.22 13.26 -14.46
N ILE A 452 -12.29 11.96 -14.51
CA ILE A 452 -13.48 11.18 -14.88
C ILE A 452 -13.73 10.06 -13.87
N SER A 453 -14.97 9.59 -13.84
CA SER A 453 -15.36 8.41 -13.07
C SER A 453 -14.93 7.11 -13.78
N LEU A 454 -14.93 5.99 -13.05
CA LEU A 454 -14.64 4.69 -13.63
C LEU A 454 -15.68 4.30 -14.69
N SER A 455 -16.98 4.60 -14.46
CA SER A 455 -18.03 4.36 -15.44
C SER A 455 -17.86 5.19 -16.71
N ASP A 456 -17.42 6.45 -16.60
CA ASP A 456 -17.14 7.28 -17.76
C ASP A 456 -15.95 6.73 -18.56
N TYR A 457 -14.91 6.24 -17.89
CA TYR A 457 -13.75 5.63 -18.52
C TYR A 457 -14.14 4.39 -19.34
N TYR A 458 -14.85 3.45 -18.74
CA TYR A 458 -15.29 2.23 -19.43
C TYR A 458 -16.49 2.46 -20.38
N GLY A 459 -17.38 3.38 -20.06
CA GLY A 459 -18.56 3.70 -20.89
C GLY A 459 -18.25 4.45 -22.18
N SER A 460 -17.12 5.15 -22.27
CA SER A 460 -16.69 5.87 -23.45
C SER A 460 -16.15 4.97 -24.60
N GLY A 461 -16.30 3.65 -24.49
CA GLY A 461 -15.79 2.69 -25.46
C GLY A 461 -14.36 2.22 -25.14
N ASN A 462 -13.79 2.69 -24.03
CA ASN A 462 -12.58 2.14 -23.41
C ASN A 462 -12.86 0.82 -22.67
N SER A 463 -14.03 0.20 -22.88
CA SER A 463 -14.31 -1.12 -22.38
C SER A 463 -13.37 -2.12 -23.05
N SER A 464 -12.18 -2.25 -22.53
CA SER A 464 -11.40 -3.42 -22.80
C SER A 464 -11.94 -4.55 -21.92
N THR A 465 -12.96 -5.23 -22.40
CA THR A 465 -13.15 -6.66 -22.11
C THR A 465 -12.06 -7.47 -22.82
N THR A 466 -10.97 -6.82 -23.13
CA THR A 466 -9.66 -7.35 -23.50
C THR A 466 -8.65 -6.42 -22.88
N ALA A 467 -7.66 -6.96 -22.20
CA ALA A 467 -6.34 -6.33 -22.18
C ALA A 467 -6.13 -5.65 -23.53
N PRO A 468 -5.61 -4.40 -23.64
CA PRO A 468 -5.58 -3.61 -24.86
C PRO A 468 -5.29 -4.56 -25.99
N ASP A 469 -6.12 -4.55 -27.04
CA ASP A 469 -5.95 -5.42 -28.20
C ASP A 469 -4.44 -5.53 -28.40
N SER A 470 -3.86 -6.48 -27.72
CA SER A 470 -2.44 -6.72 -27.83
C SER A 470 -2.36 -7.31 -29.21
N LYS A 471 -2.23 -6.40 -30.19
CA LYS A 471 -1.78 -6.80 -31.50
C LYS A 471 -0.55 -7.63 -31.18
N ILE A 472 -0.78 -8.96 -31.15
CA ILE A 472 0.25 -9.90 -30.74
C ILE A 472 1.45 -9.56 -31.58
N ILE A 473 2.46 -8.97 -30.98
CA ILE A 473 3.72 -8.67 -31.66
C ILE A 473 4.48 -9.99 -31.70
N ALA A 474 4.56 -10.58 -32.87
CA ALA A 474 5.28 -11.84 -33.02
C ALA A 474 6.71 -11.72 -32.51
N GLY A 475 7.07 -12.53 -31.53
CA GLY A 475 8.38 -12.47 -30.89
C GLY A 475 8.48 -11.64 -29.62
N ASP A 476 7.45 -10.89 -29.24
CA ASP A 476 7.35 -10.14 -28.00
C ASP A 476 6.69 -11.02 -26.93
N VAL A 477 7.49 -11.84 -26.27
CA VAL A 477 7.03 -12.91 -25.37
C VAL A 477 6.68 -12.38 -23.99
N ASN A 478 7.32 -11.29 -23.57
CA ASN A 478 7.06 -10.65 -22.28
C ASN A 478 6.06 -9.48 -22.39
N SER A 479 5.54 -9.21 -23.61
CA SER A 479 4.55 -8.15 -23.89
C SER A 479 5.03 -6.73 -23.59
N ASP A 480 6.36 -6.50 -23.61
CA ASP A 480 6.97 -5.18 -23.38
C ASP A 480 6.95 -4.26 -24.63
N LYS A 481 6.35 -4.73 -25.74
CA LYS A 481 6.30 -4.10 -27.06
C LYS A 481 7.65 -3.99 -27.78
N LEU A 482 8.70 -4.60 -27.26
CA LEU A 482 10.00 -4.70 -27.86
C LEU A 482 10.33 -6.16 -28.16
N VAL A 483 10.78 -6.45 -29.35
CA VAL A 483 11.28 -7.79 -29.71
C VAL A 483 12.79 -7.78 -29.55
N ASN A 484 13.31 -8.45 -28.50
CA ASN A 484 14.74 -8.37 -28.14
C ASN A 484 15.28 -9.70 -27.57
N GLY A 485 16.50 -9.65 -26.98
CA GLY A 485 17.17 -10.84 -26.43
C GLY A 485 16.50 -11.44 -25.19
N VAL A 486 15.66 -10.68 -24.49
CA VAL A 486 14.88 -11.15 -23.33
C VAL A 486 13.84 -12.14 -23.82
N ASP A 487 13.09 -11.81 -24.86
CA ASP A 487 12.08 -12.68 -25.48
C ASP A 487 12.69 -13.99 -25.96
N LEU A 488 13.86 -13.90 -26.60
CA LEU A 488 14.58 -15.10 -27.03
C LEU A 488 14.97 -15.99 -25.84
N THR A 489 15.32 -15.38 -24.71
CA THR A 489 15.64 -16.12 -23.49
C THR A 489 14.40 -16.80 -22.91
N LEU A 490 13.28 -16.10 -22.85
CA LEU A 490 12.00 -16.64 -22.40
C LEU A 490 11.51 -17.78 -23.30
N MET A 491 11.59 -17.63 -24.62
CA MET A 491 11.26 -18.71 -25.55
C MET A 491 12.12 -19.96 -25.31
N ARG A 492 13.40 -19.81 -25.05
CA ARG A 492 14.31 -20.93 -24.73
C ARG A 492 13.99 -21.60 -23.40
N GLN A 493 13.57 -20.83 -22.40
CA GLN A 493 13.11 -21.39 -21.12
C GLN A 493 11.77 -22.11 -21.28
N ASN A 494 10.85 -21.52 -22.01
CA ASN A 494 9.51 -22.09 -22.21
C ASN A 494 9.55 -23.40 -22.97
N ILE A 495 10.36 -23.53 -24.01
CA ILE A 495 10.43 -24.77 -24.79
C ILE A 495 10.96 -25.95 -23.96
N THR A 496 11.73 -25.71 -22.90
CA THR A 496 12.23 -26.78 -22.02
C THR A 496 11.16 -27.25 -21.02
N LYS A 497 10.14 -26.43 -20.76
CA LYS A 497 9.00 -26.74 -19.89
C LYS A 497 7.85 -27.42 -20.66
N TRP A 498 7.86 -27.35 -21.97
CA TRP A 498 6.79 -27.86 -22.83
C TRP A 498 6.87 -29.38 -22.96
N GLN A 499 5.83 -30.09 -22.51
CA GLN A 499 5.80 -31.57 -22.47
C GLN A 499 5.15 -32.26 -23.67
N SER A 500 4.51 -31.53 -24.59
CA SER A 500 3.94 -32.12 -25.81
C SER A 500 4.13 -31.21 -27.03
N THR A 501 4.40 -31.85 -28.17
CA THR A 501 4.59 -31.21 -29.47
C THR A 501 3.27 -31.05 -30.26
N GLU A 502 2.11 -31.26 -29.63
CA GLU A 502 0.80 -31.30 -30.30
C GLU A 502 -0.22 -30.27 -29.82
N ASP A 503 0.15 -29.39 -28.86
CA ASP A 503 -0.78 -28.37 -28.42
C ASP A 503 -0.82 -27.19 -29.41
N VAL A 504 -1.96 -27.05 -30.09
CA VAL A 504 -2.26 -25.93 -30.97
C VAL A 504 -2.40 -24.68 -30.12
N LEU A 505 -1.54 -23.69 -30.34
CA LEU A 505 -1.61 -22.42 -29.66
C LEU A 505 -2.82 -21.62 -30.14
N THR A 506 -3.68 -21.19 -29.22
CA THR A 506 -4.48 -19.99 -29.46
C THR A 506 -3.55 -18.80 -29.41
N ALA A 507 -3.53 -17.98 -30.44
CA ALA A 507 -2.71 -16.78 -30.68
C ALA A 507 -1.61 -16.52 -29.64
N SER A 508 -0.34 -16.69 -29.99
CA SER A 508 0.79 -16.56 -29.06
C SER A 508 1.95 -15.78 -29.70
N PRO A 509 2.59 -14.84 -28.98
CA PRO A 509 3.79 -14.16 -29.46
C PRO A 509 4.98 -15.10 -29.68
N GLN A 510 4.97 -16.29 -29.06
CA GLN A 510 6.02 -17.31 -29.20
C GLN A 510 5.96 -18.06 -30.54
N ASP A 511 4.81 -18.09 -31.21
CA ASP A 511 4.67 -18.62 -32.55
C ASP A 511 5.12 -17.58 -33.58
N THR A 512 6.42 -17.42 -33.73
CA THR A 512 7.03 -16.38 -34.55
C THR A 512 6.96 -16.64 -36.06
N ASN A 513 6.62 -17.86 -36.46
CA ASN A 513 6.42 -18.24 -37.86
C ASN A 513 4.93 -18.30 -38.26
N GLY A 514 4.00 -18.16 -37.32
CA GLY A 514 2.57 -18.10 -37.55
C GLY A 514 1.93 -19.40 -37.99
N ASN A 515 2.49 -20.56 -37.59
CA ASN A 515 1.98 -21.87 -37.96
C ASN A 515 1.05 -22.53 -36.90
N GLY A 516 0.81 -21.84 -35.79
CA GLY A 516 -0.04 -22.29 -34.69
C GLY A 516 0.63 -23.29 -33.73
N VAL A 517 1.93 -23.49 -33.82
CA VAL A 517 2.69 -24.42 -32.96
C VAL A 517 3.99 -23.76 -32.50
N PHE A 518 4.19 -23.67 -31.18
CA PHE A 518 5.46 -23.23 -30.64
C PHE A 518 6.51 -24.34 -30.70
N SER A 519 7.65 -24.07 -31.33
CA SER A 519 8.70 -25.06 -31.58
C SER A 519 10.10 -24.42 -31.65
N VAL A 520 11.13 -25.25 -31.79
CA VAL A 520 12.51 -24.75 -32.02
C VAL A 520 12.61 -23.90 -33.29
N ALA A 521 11.73 -24.09 -34.26
CA ALA A 521 11.73 -23.28 -35.48
C ALA A 521 11.43 -21.78 -35.18
N ASP A 522 10.60 -21.51 -34.21
CA ASP A 522 10.23 -20.16 -33.78
C ASP A 522 11.41 -19.46 -33.09
N ILE A 523 12.12 -20.17 -32.23
CA ILE A 523 13.35 -19.70 -31.58
C ILE A 523 14.42 -19.38 -32.62
N VAL A 524 14.57 -20.22 -33.63
CA VAL A 524 15.52 -20.00 -34.74
C VAL A 524 15.13 -18.76 -35.53
N LEU A 525 13.84 -18.58 -35.82
CA LEU A 525 13.36 -17.42 -36.59
C LEU A 525 13.55 -16.12 -35.80
N LEU A 526 13.20 -16.10 -34.51
CA LEU A 526 13.47 -14.96 -33.64
C LEU A 526 14.97 -14.64 -33.55
N THR A 527 15.80 -15.67 -33.41
CA THR A 527 17.26 -15.49 -33.40
C THR A 527 17.76 -14.84 -34.69
N GLN A 528 17.25 -15.28 -35.85
CA GLN A 528 17.62 -14.67 -37.15
C GLN A 528 17.19 -13.22 -37.26
N TYR A 529 15.99 -12.90 -36.79
CA TYR A 529 15.46 -11.53 -36.74
C TYR A 529 16.36 -10.62 -35.91
N LEU A 530 16.69 -11.04 -34.67
CA LEU A 530 17.56 -10.27 -33.76
C LEU A 530 18.99 -10.10 -34.29
N LEU A 531 19.45 -11.01 -35.13
CA LEU A 531 20.74 -10.89 -35.82
C LEU A 531 20.67 -10.01 -37.09
N GLY A 532 19.54 -9.34 -37.36
CA GLY A 532 19.37 -8.48 -38.51
C GLY A 532 19.32 -9.21 -39.86
N LYS A 533 18.91 -10.50 -39.86
CA LYS A 533 18.65 -11.24 -41.10
C LYS A 533 17.35 -10.76 -41.73
N ASP A 534 17.25 -10.90 -43.06
CA ASP A 534 16.03 -10.58 -43.80
C ASP A 534 14.97 -11.68 -43.59
N VAL A 535 14.32 -11.62 -42.43
CA VAL A 535 13.22 -12.51 -42.01
C VAL A 535 12.09 -11.68 -41.40
N THR A 536 10.85 -12.17 -41.55
CA THR A 536 9.65 -11.52 -40.99
C THR A 536 9.06 -12.42 -39.91
N LEU A 537 8.79 -11.84 -38.74
CA LEU A 537 8.05 -12.51 -37.68
C LEU A 537 6.53 -12.38 -37.96
N LYS A 538 5.80 -13.45 -37.71
CA LYS A 538 4.33 -13.50 -37.86
C LYS A 538 3.76 -14.24 -36.68
N SER A 539 2.75 -13.69 -36.02
CA SER A 539 1.96 -14.40 -35.05
C SER A 539 0.79 -15.11 -35.71
N TYR A 540 0.44 -16.28 -35.17
CA TYR A 540 -0.80 -16.94 -35.51
C TYR A 540 -1.98 -16.10 -35.03
N THR A 541 -2.89 -15.75 -35.94
CA THR A 541 -4.20 -15.15 -35.64
C THR A 541 -5.25 -16.18 -35.95
N SER A 542 -5.95 -16.70 -34.92
CA SER A 542 -7.03 -17.66 -35.07
C SER A 542 -8.19 -17.13 -35.89
#